data_2153d20e4d37c5ad28276bb76f496285
#
_entry.id   2153d20e4d37c5ad28276bb76f496285
#
_cell.length_a   1.000
_cell.length_b   1.000
_cell.length_c   1.000
_cell.angle_alpha   90.00
_cell.angle_beta   90.00
_cell.angle_gamma   90.00
#
_symmetry.space_group_name_H-M   'P 1'
#
loop_
_entity.id
_entity.type
_entity.pdbx_description
1 polymer ?
#
loop_
_entity_poly.entity_id
_entity_poly.type
_entity_poly.pdbx_seq_one_letter_code
_entity_poly.pdbx_strand_id
1 'polypeptide(L)'
;MIKDIISSVNPYLEKKMLITLSMGFVSGVPLLLTITLLQAWLTDEGVSKSTIGLFALVGLPYSLKFLWAPIFDHITLSKLGRRRSWLIVTQILLIITIVSLGMANPSMNAMNVAILATLVAFSSASQDIVIDAYRRESLTDEEQTIGASSYVLGYRIGALAAGAGGLILADYLSYQMVYVFMSSVMFYGLFITFIAEEPKHNNQPSSFVAAVYNPFIEFFNRHVSLSIPVLILLFILLYKI
;
A
#
# COMPACT_ATOMS: atom_id res chain seq x y z
N MET A 1 -21.99 -30.78 0.52
CA MET A 1 -21.90 -29.57 -0.34
C MET A 1 -22.08 -28.25 0.43
N ILE A 2 -23.24 -27.92 1.06
CA ILE A 2 -23.41 -26.66 1.82
C ILE A 2 -22.49 -26.62 3.04
N LYS A 3 -22.41 -27.71 3.83
CA LYS A 3 -21.48 -27.80 4.98
C LYS A 3 -20.02 -27.66 4.58
N ASP A 4 -19.63 -28.22 3.43
CA ASP A 4 -18.26 -28.15 2.92
C ASP A 4 -17.94 -26.72 2.45
N ILE A 5 -18.90 -26.01 1.85
CA ILE A 5 -18.76 -24.59 1.50
C ILE A 5 -18.61 -23.73 2.77
N ILE A 6 -19.45 -23.96 3.78
CA ILE A 6 -19.37 -23.20 5.05
C ILE A 6 -18.04 -23.45 5.75
N SER A 7 -17.54 -24.69 5.79
CA SER A 7 -16.24 -24.99 6.40
C SER A 7 -15.07 -24.36 5.63
N SER A 8 -15.16 -24.24 4.30
CA SER A 8 -14.14 -23.59 3.46
C SER A 8 -14.14 -22.07 3.60
N VAL A 9 -15.27 -21.44 3.91
CA VAL A 9 -15.40 -19.98 4.08
C VAL A 9 -15.06 -19.53 5.50
N ASN A 10 -15.26 -20.40 6.51
CA ASN A 10 -15.06 -20.04 7.91
C ASN A 10 -13.68 -19.44 8.24
N PRO A 11 -12.56 -19.95 7.72
CA PRO A 11 -11.23 -19.36 7.97
C PRO A 11 -11.11 -17.91 7.51
N TYR A 12 -11.81 -17.51 6.43
CA TYR A 12 -11.79 -16.13 5.91
C TYR A 12 -12.59 -15.14 6.77
N LEU A 13 -13.48 -15.63 7.64
CA LEU A 13 -14.30 -14.81 8.55
C LEU A 13 -13.64 -14.59 9.90
N GLU A 14 -12.47 -15.16 10.14
CA GLU A 14 -11.72 -14.90 11.37
C GLU A 14 -11.28 -13.43 11.46
N LYS A 15 -11.25 -12.87 12.69
CA LYS A 15 -10.88 -11.48 12.97
C LYS A 15 -9.59 -11.06 12.26
N LYS A 16 -8.57 -11.92 12.29
CA LYS A 16 -7.27 -11.64 11.64
C LYS A 16 -7.39 -11.47 10.12
N MET A 17 -8.20 -12.33 9.49
CA MET A 17 -8.42 -12.30 8.04
C MET A 17 -9.24 -11.09 7.61
N LEU A 18 -10.26 -10.72 8.40
CA LEU A 18 -11.05 -9.50 8.18
C LEU A 18 -10.21 -8.24 8.34
N ILE A 19 -9.31 -8.19 9.33
CA ILE A 19 -8.34 -7.11 9.48
C ILE A 19 -7.41 -7.06 8.25
N THR A 20 -6.89 -8.20 7.82
CA THR A 20 -6.00 -8.29 6.64
C THR A 20 -6.70 -7.85 5.36
N LEU A 21 -7.95 -8.27 5.14
CA LEU A 21 -8.80 -7.83 4.02
C LEU A 21 -9.02 -6.31 4.07
N SER A 22 -9.33 -5.77 5.24
CA SER A 22 -9.57 -4.33 5.43
C SER A 22 -8.30 -3.51 5.20
N MET A 23 -7.14 -3.99 5.65
CA MET A 23 -5.84 -3.37 5.37
C MET A 23 -5.53 -3.40 3.88
N GLY A 24 -5.82 -4.52 3.20
CA GLY A 24 -5.73 -4.62 1.74
C GLY A 24 -6.62 -3.58 1.04
N PHE A 25 -7.88 -3.44 1.46
CA PHE A 25 -8.81 -2.46 0.91
C PHE A 25 -8.25 -1.03 0.99
N VAL A 26 -7.78 -0.63 2.17
CA VAL A 26 -7.20 0.71 2.39
C VAL A 26 -5.92 0.91 1.56
N SER A 27 -5.11 -0.13 1.40
CA SER A 27 -3.87 -0.10 0.61
C SER A 27 -4.15 0.04 -0.91
N GLY A 28 -5.26 -0.53 -1.40
CA GLY A 28 -5.61 -0.48 -2.83
C GLY A 28 -6.10 0.89 -3.32
N VAL A 29 -6.63 1.74 -2.44
CA VAL A 29 -7.24 3.02 -2.82
C VAL A 29 -6.24 4.03 -3.40
N PRO A 30 -5.10 4.35 -2.77
CA PRO A 30 -4.24 5.44 -3.21
C PRO A 30 -3.61 5.22 -4.59
N LEU A 31 -3.36 3.96 -4.97
CA LEU A 31 -2.72 3.66 -6.26
C LEU A 31 -3.54 4.19 -7.44
N LEU A 32 -4.84 3.87 -7.50
CA LEU A 32 -5.68 4.30 -8.62
C LEU A 32 -6.11 5.77 -8.52
N LEU A 33 -6.02 6.38 -7.34
CA LEU A 33 -6.16 7.84 -7.21
C LEU A 33 -5.00 8.57 -7.92
N THR A 34 -3.77 8.05 -7.84
CA THR A 34 -2.59 8.67 -8.43
C THR A 34 -2.35 8.28 -9.90
N ILE A 35 -2.96 7.21 -10.38
CA ILE A 35 -2.80 6.75 -11.78
C ILE A 35 -4.09 7.10 -12.55
N THR A 36 -5.17 6.37 -12.33
CA THR A 36 -6.37 6.45 -13.19
C THR A 36 -7.15 7.75 -13.00
N LEU A 37 -7.52 8.08 -11.76
CA LEU A 37 -8.31 9.25 -11.47
C LEU A 37 -7.54 10.54 -11.78
N LEU A 38 -6.25 10.58 -11.44
CA LEU A 38 -5.40 11.74 -11.72
C LEU A 38 -5.25 11.98 -13.22
N GLN A 39 -5.03 10.92 -14.02
CA GLN A 39 -4.91 11.06 -15.48
C GLN A 39 -6.21 11.57 -16.12
N ALA A 40 -7.37 11.12 -15.64
CA ALA A 40 -8.66 11.64 -16.08
C ALA A 40 -8.78 13.14 -15.75
N TRP A 41 -8.51 13.53 -14.51
CA TRP A 41 -8.53 14.93 -14.09
C TRP A 41 -7.60 15.82 -14.91
N LEU A 42 -6.34 15.40 -15.12
CA LEU A 42 -5.38 16.13 -15.95
C LEU A 42 -5.87 16.29 -17.39
N THR A 43 -6.55 15.28 -17.93
CA THR A 43 -7.09 15.29 -19.29
C THR A 43 -8.25 16.28 -19.42
N ASP A 44 -9.17 16.26 -18.46
CA ASP A 44 -10.33 17.16 -18.43
C ASP A 44 -9.92 18.63 -18.23
N GLU A 45 -8.82 18.89 -17.52
CA GLU A 45 -8.22 20.21 -17.34
C GLU A 45 -7.36 20.66 -18.56
N GLY A 46 -7.31 19.88 -19.63
CA GLY A 46 -6.61 20.22 -20.87
C GLY A 46 -5.09 20.14 -20.78
N VAL A 47 -4.53 19.44 -19.80
CA VAL A 47 -3.08 19.21 -19.68
C VAL A 47 -2.58 18.40 -20.88
N SER A 48 -1.43 18.78 -21.45
CA SER A 48 -0.89 18.11 -22.65
C SER A 48 -0.61 16.63 -22.41
N LYS A 49 -0.84 15.78 -23.43
CA LYS A 49 -0.58 14.32 -23.35
C LYS A 49 0.88 14.00 -23.00
N SER A 50 1.83 14.82 -23.47
CA SER A 50 3.25 14.66 -23.12
C SER A 50 3.50 14.92 -21.64
N THR A 51 2.86 15.93 -21.05
CA THR A 51 2.93 16.20 -19.61
C THR A 51 2.30 15.05 -18.81
N ILE A 52 1.11 14.57 -19.22
CA ILE A 52 0.43 13.44 -18.57
C ILE A 52 1.32 12.18 -18.62
N GLY A 53 2.05 11.95 -19.73
CA GLY A 53 3.02 10.85 -19.83
C GLY A 53 4.13 10.91 -18.78
N LEU A 54 4.58 12.12 -18.40
CA LEU A 54 5.59 12.29 -17.35
C LEU A 54 5.05 11.94 -15.94
N PHE A 55 3.73 11.99 -15.74
CA PHE A 55 3.14 11.54 -14.48
C PHE A 55 3.30 10.04 -14.22
N ALA A 56 3.74 9.24 -15.19
CA ALA A 56 4.18 7.87 -14.94
C ALA A 56 5.30 7.80 -13.87
N LEU A 57 6.14 8.85 -13.77
CA LEU A 57 7.20 8.95 -12.76
C LEU A 57 6.66 9.07 -11.32
N VAL A 58 5.42 9.51 -11.13
CA VAL A 58 4.73 9.53 -9.83
C VAL A 58 4.67 8.13 -9.21
N GLY A 59 4.68 7.07 -10.02
CA GLY A 59 4.71 5.68 -9.55
C GLY A 59 6.07 5.18 -9.04
N LEU A 60 7.17 5.94 -9.21
CA LEU A 60 8.51 5.52 -8.79
C LEU A 60 8.60 5.10 -7.32
N PRO A 61 7.95 5.76 -6.34
CA PRO A 61 7.99 5.33 -4.95
C PRO A 61 7.59 3.87 -4.75
N TYR A 62 6.60 3.35 -5.47
CA TYR A 62 6.19 1.94 -5.36
C TYR A 62 7.31 0.96 -5.77
N SER A 63 8.13 1.33 -6.74
CA SER A 63 9.27 0.51 -7.19
C SER A 63 10.49 0.65 -6.29
N LEU A 64 10.67 1.81 -5.69
CA LEU A 64 11.85 2.14 -4.87
C LEU A 64 11.61 1.94 -3.37
N LYS A 65 10.44 1.47 -2.94
CA LYS A 65 10.06 1.35 -1.53
C LYS A 65 11.04 0.52 -0.68
N PHE A 66 11.80 -0.37 -1.28
CA PHE A 66 12.83 -1.17 -0.60
C PHE A 66 13.96 -0.32 -0.01
N LEU A 67 14.22 0.88 -0.55
CA LEU A 67 15.29 1.77 -0.07
C LEU A 67 15.04 2.30 1.36
N TRP A 68 13.78 2.52 1.73
CA TRP A 68 13.42 3.04 3.06
C TRP A 68 12.67 2.03 3.93
N ALA A 69 12.35 0.83 3.42
CA ALA A 69 11.73 -0.23 4.21
C ALA A 69 12.46 -0.53 5.54
N PRO A 70 13.80 -0.55 5.62
CA PRO A 70 14.53 -0.80 6.86
C PRO A 70 14.22 0.21 7.99
N ILE A 71 13.76 1.42 7.67
CA ILE A 71 13.36 2.43 8.66
C ILE A 71 12.18 1.89 9.49
N PHE A 72 11.17 1.32 8.82
CA PHE A 72 9.96 0.77 9.46
C PHE A 72 10.22 -0.51 10.26
N ASP A 73 11.31 -1.21 9.93
CA ASP A 73 11.71 -2.42 10.65
C ASP A 73 12.53 -2.12 11.89
N HIS A 74 13.29 -1.03 11.89
CA HIS A 74 14.20 -0.70 12.98
C HIS A 74 13.60 0.24 14.02
N ILE A 75 12.78 1.24 13.61
CA ILE A 75 12.30 2.29 14.49
C ILE A 75 10.92 1.95 15.05
N THR A 76 10.77 2.03 16.38
CA THR A 76 9.47 1.98 17.08
C THR A 76 9.11 3.39 17.56
N LEU A 77 7.99 3.93 17.09
CA LEU A 77 7.60 5.33 17.34
C LEU A 77 6.86 5.52 18.68
N SER A 78 6.08 4.52 19.12
CA SER A 78 5.23 4.67 20.30
C SER A 78 5.01 3.35 21.05
N LYS A 79 4.40 3.45 22.25
CA LYS A 79 4.02 2.31 23.09
C LYS A 79 2.89 1.45 22.47
N LEU A 80 2.26 1.90 21.37
CA LEU A 80 1.24 1.13 20.65
C LEU A 80 1.83 -0.06 19.88
N GLY A 81 3.15 -0.13 19.83
CA GLY A 81 3.88 -1.13 19.07
C GLY A 81 4.49 -0.57 17.78
N ARG A 82 5.39 -1.33 17.17
CA ARG A 82 6.15 -0.90 16.00
C ARG A 82 5.23 -0.76 14.77
N ARG A 83 4.48 -1.80 14.44
CA ARG A 83 3.67 -1.85 13.21
C ARG A 83 2.48 -0.89 13.27
N ARG A 84 1.73 -0.94 14.37
CA ARG A 84 0.56 -0.06 14.53
C ARG A 84 0.93 1.42 14.54
N SER A 85 2.04 1.79 15.18
CA SER A 85 2.50 3.18 15.20
C SER A 85 2.79 3.70 13.79
N TRP A 86 3.48 2.93 12.97
CA TRP A 86 3.79 3.29 11.58
C TRP A 86 2.55 3.31 10.69
N LEU A 87 1.60 2.36 10.89
CA LEU A 87 0.32 2.38 10.18
C LEU A 87 -0.45 3.68 10.43
N ILE A 88 -0.54 4.11 11.70
CA ILE A 88 -1.21 5.37 12.06
C ILE A 88 -0.53 6.55 11.37
N VAL A 89 0.81 6.64 11.42
CA VAL A 89 1.56 7.75 10.80
C VAL A 89 1.35 7.77 9.29
N THR A 90 1.48 6.63 8.62
CA THR A 90 1.32 6.58 7.16
C THR A 90 -0.11 6.86 6.70
N GLN A 91 -1.12 6.44 7.46
CA GLN A 91 -2.54 6.71 7.18
C GLN A 91 -2.88 8.19 7.39
N ILE A 92 -2.37 8.83 8.45
CA ILE A 92 -2.52 10.29 8.64
C ILE A 92 -1.83 11.04 7.50
N LEU A 93 -0.63 10.62 7.11
CA LEU A 93 0.10 11.24 6.01
C LEU A 93 -0.67 11.09 4.68
N LEU A 94 -1.29 9.92 4.44
CA LEU A 94 -2.17 9.71 3.28
C LEU A 94 -3.38 10.63 3.30
N ILE A 95 -4.07 10.81 4.42
CA ILE A 95 -5.19 11.76 4.52
C ILE A 95 -4.72 13.15 4.10
N ILE A 96 -3.62 13.63 4.68
CA ILE A 96 -3.09 14.97 4.41
C ILE A 96 -2.70 15.11 2.94
N THR A 97 -1.97 14.15 2.39
CA THR A 97 -1.46 14.23 1.01
C THR A 97 -2.56 14.06 -0.04
N ILE A 98 -3.55 13.18 0.19
CA ILE A 98 -4.70 13.01 -0.72
C ILE A 98 -5.56 14.27 -0.73
N VAL A 99 -5.86 14.87 0.44
CA VAL A 99 -6.60 16.13 0.52
C VAL A 99 -5.83 17.26 -0.16
N SER A 100 -4.52 17.37 0.11
CA SER A 100 -3.67 18.38 -0.52
C SER A 100 -3.63 18.24 -2.04
N LEU A 101 -3.57 17.00 -2.56
CA LEU A 101 -3.66 16.71 -3.99
C LEU A 101 -5.00 17.16 -4.56
N GLY A 102 -6.12 16.84 -3.89
CA GLY A 102 -7.45 17.26 -4.30
C GLY A 102 -7.65 18.78 -4.33
N MET A 103 -6.93 19.51 -3.47
CA MET A 103 -6.99 20.99 -3.43
C MET A 103 -6.06 21.67 -4.46
N ALA A 104 -5.25 20.91 -5.19
CA ALA A 104 -4.38 21.47 -6.23
C ALA A 104 -5.19 21.86 -7.50
N ASN A 105 -4.57 22.66 -8.35
CA ASN A 105 -5.15 23.05 -9.63
C ASN A 105 -4.21 22.65 -10.77
N PRO A 106 -4.56 21.62 -11.56
CA PRO A 106 -3.71 21.10 -12.63
C PRO A 106 -3.47 22.09 -13.78
N SER A 107 -4.48 22.86 -14.14
CA SER A 107 -4.39 23.83 -15.25
C SER A 107 -3.47 25.01 -14.90
N MET A 108 -3.34 25.37 -13.62
CA MET A 108 -2.45 26.45 -13.17
C MET A 108 -1.01 25.96 -12.93
N ASN A 109 -0.83 24.77 -12.34
CA ASN A 109 0.49 24.29 -11.94
C ASN A 109 0.58 22.75 -11.90
N ALA A 110 0.83 22.15 -13.07
CA ALA A 110 0.98 20.70 -13.20
C ALA A 110 2.18 20.15 -12.38
N MET A 111 3.24 20.95 -12.17
CA MET A 111 4.39 20.52 -11.35
C MET A 111 3.99 20.34 -9.87
N ASN A 112 3.21 21.25 -9.32
CA ASN A 112 2.72 21.12 -7.95
C ASN A 112 1.85 19.86 -7.78
N VAL A 113 0.99 19.57 -8.76
CA VAL A 113 0.18 18.35 -8.79
C VAL A 113 1.08 17.10 -8.82
N ALA A 114 2.13 17.10 -9.65
CA ALA A 114 3.09 15.98 -9.72
C ALA A 114 3.82 15.74 -8.38
N ILE A 115 4.23 16.80 -7.69
CA ILE A 115 4.86 16.72 -6.37
C ILE A 115 3.88 16.12 -5.35
N LEU A 116 2.65 16.64 -5.29
CA LEU A 116 1.63 16.15 -4.35
C LEU A 116 1.25 14.70 -4.64
N ALA A 117 1.08 14.33 -5.91
CA ALA A 117 0.82 12.95 -6.30
C ALA A 117 1.98 12.02 -5.94
N THR A 118 3.22 12.47 -6.08
CA THR A 118 4.42 11.72 -5.64
C THR A 118 4.43 11.53 -4.13
N LEU A 119 4.01 12.52 -3.35
CA LEU A 119 3.87 12.41 -1.89
C LEU A 119 2.77 11.40 -1.50
N VAL A 120 1.63 11.37 -2.22
CA VAL A 120 0.60 10.32 -2.04
C VAL A 120 1.20 8.96 -2.34
N ALA A 121 1.89 8.79 -3.47
CA ALA A 121 2.52 7.53 -3.86
C ALA A 121 3.58 7.06 -2.84
N PHE A 122 4.41 7.99 -2.32
CA PHE A 122 5.40 7.70 -1.27
C PHE A 122 4.72 7.26 0.03
N SER A 123 3.68 7.95 0.46
CA SER A 123 2.93 7.63 1.68
C SER A 123 2.23 6.28 1.55
N SER A 124 1.65 5.98 0.39
CA SER A 124 1.01 4.71 0.08
C SER A 124 2.02 3.56 0.03
N ALA A 125 3.13 3.73 -0.69
CA ALA A 125 4.20 2.73 -0.72
C ALA A 125 4.78 2.45 0.67
N SER A 126 4.86 3.48 1.52
CA SER A 126 5.28 3.35 2.92
C SER A 126 4.25 2.57 3.75
N GLN A 127 2.95 2.85 3.57
CA GLN A 127 1.89 2.08 4.21
C GLN A 127 1.92 0.60 3.79
N ASP A 128 2.12 0.32 2.50
CA ASP A 128 2.21 -1.04 1.98
C ASP A 128 3.34 -1.85 2.64
N ILE A 129 4.53 -1.25 2.83
CA ILE A 129 5.64 -1.90 3.54
C ILE A 129 5.19 -2.34 4.95
N VAL A 130 4.52 -1.44 5.67
CA VAL A 130 4.11 -1.71 7.05
C VAL A 130 3.00 -2.74 7.12
N ILE A 131 2.02 -2.69 6.19
CA ILE A 131 0.93 -3.68 6.10
C ILE A 131 1.48 -5.07 5.77
N ASP A 132 2.40 -5.18 4.79
CA ASP A 132 3.02 -6.44 4.41
C ASP A 132 3.77 -7.07 5.59
N ALA A 133 4.53 -6.26 6.33
CA ALA A 133 5.23 -6.70 7.52
C ALA A 133 4.27 -7.07 8.66
N TYR A 134 3.23 -6.26 8.91
CA TYR A 134 2.18 -6.56 9.88
C TYR A 134 1.52 -7.91 9.59
N ARG A 135 1.10 -8.14 8.33
CA ARG A 135 0.49 -9.40 7.90
C ARG A 135 1.42 -10.59 8.14
N ARG A 136 2.70 -10.45 7.74
CA ARG A 136 3.69 -11.52 7.92
C ARG A 136 3.94 -11.86 9.39
N GLU A 137 3.95 -10.88 10.27
CA GLU A 137 4.21 -11.04 11.69
C GLU A 137 2.97 -11.45 12.50
N SER A 138 1.75 -11.15 12.01
CA SER A 138 0.48 -11.43 12.72
C SER A 138 -0.09 -12.82 12.44
N LEU A 139 0.29 -13.45 11.33
CA LEU A 139 -0.26 -14.71 10.86
C LEU A 139 0.76 -15.84 11.02
N THR A 140 0.28 -17.05 11.37
CA THR A 140 1.09 -18.26 11.35
C THR A 140 1.43 -18.67 9.91
N ASP A 141 2.40 -19.58 9.73
CA ASP A 141 2.79 -20.03 8.39
C ASP A 141 1.62 -20.71 7.64
N GLU A 142 0.73 -21.41 8.35
CA GLU A 142 -0.47 -22.02 7.78
C GLU A 142 -1.51 -20.96 7.35
N GLU A 143 -1.63 -19.87 8.11
CA GLU A 143 -2.56 -18.76 7.83
C GLU A 143 -2.09 -17.85 6.69
N GLN A 144 -0.79 -17.88 6.31
CA GLN A 144 -0.22 -16.94 5.32
C GLN A 144 -0.90 -17.00 3.96
N THR A 145 -1.27 -18.19 3.49
CA THR A 145 -1.93 -18.36 2.17
C THR A 145 -3.31 -17.71 2.16
N ILE A 146 -4.12 -17.95 3.22
CA ILE A 146 -5.46 -17.36 3.37
C ILE A 146 -5.33 -15.84 3.57
N GLY A 147 -4.38 -15.41 4.40
CA GLY A 147 -4.11 -13.99 4.63
C GLY A 147 -3.67 -13.25 3.37
N ALA A 148 -2.83 -13.86 2.54
CA ALA A 148 -2.43 -13.26 1.26
C ALA A 148 -3.63 -13.11 0.32
N SER A 149 -4.50 -14.14 0.24
CA SER A 149 -5.72 -14.10 -0.58
C SER A 149 -6.68 -13.03 -0.10
N SER A 150 -6.89 -12.92 1.22
CA SER A 150 -7.75 -11.89 1.84
C SER A 150 -7.21 -10.48 1.56
N TYR A 151 -5.90 -10.27 1.72
CA TYR A 151 -5.25 -8.99 1.40
C TYR A 151 -5.45 -8.61 -0.07
N VAL A 152 -5.14 -9.53 -1.00
CA VAL A 152 -5.28 -9.27 -2.44
C VAL A 152 -6.72 -8.98 -2.83
N LEU A 153 -7.69 -9.69 -2.26
CA LEU A 153 -9.12 -9.42 -2.47
C LEU A 153 -9.48 -8.00 -2.00
N GLY A 154 -9.10 -7.66 -0.78
CA GLY A 154 -9.31 -6.32 -0.24
C GLY A 154 -8.68 -5.24 -1.13
N TYR A 155 -7.42 -5.43 -1.51
CA TYR A 155 -6.68 -4.52 -2.39
C TYR A 155 -7.41 -4.27 -3.72
N ARG A 156 -7.90 -5.34 -4.36
CA ARG A 156 -8.63 -5.21 -5.62
C ARG A 156 -9.95 -4.46 -5.45
N ILE A 157 -10.68 -4.71 -4.34
CA ILE A 157 -11.92 -3.97 -4.04
C ILE A 157 -11.60 -2.49 -3.82
N GLY A 158 -10.55 -2.17 -3.04
CA GLY A 158 -10.12 -0.79 -2.80
C GLY A 158 -9.69 -0.08 -4.08
N ALA A 159 -8.90 -0.74 -4.91
CA ALA A 159 -8.49 -0.23 -6.22
C ALA A 159 -9.71 0.04 -7.13
N LEU A 160 -10.68 -0.89 -7.18
CA LEU A 160 -11.91 -0.70 -7.97
C LEU A 160 -12.74 0.46 -7.45
N ALA A 161 -12.88 0.59 -6.14
CA ALA A 161 -13.61 1.70 -5.51
C ALA A 161 -12.97 3.06 -5.83
N ALA A 162 -11.64 3.14 -5.82
CA ALA A 162 -10.92 4.37 -6.13
C ALA A 162 -10.90 4.68 -7.65
N GLY A 163 -10.65 3.66 -8.49
CA GLY A 163 -10.60 3.82 -9.94
C GLY A 163 -11.98 4.04 -10.54
N ALA A 164 -12.79 2.98 -10.64
CA ALA A 164 -14.12 3.06 -11.23
C ALA A 164 -15.06 3.91 -10.39
N GLY A 165 -15.10 3.72 -9.06
CA GLY A 165 -15.94 4.51 -8.16
C GLY A 165 -15.56 5.99 -8.18
N GLY A 166 -14.27 6.32 -8.19
CA GLY A 166 -13.78 7.69 -8.28
C GLY A 166 -14.18 8.37 -9.58
N LEU A 167 -14.08 7.68 -10.72
CA LEU A 167 -14.52 8.21 -12.03
C LEU A 167 -16.03 8.43 -12.07
N ILE A 168 -16.82 7.47 -11.59
CA ILE A 168 -18.30 7.64 -11.52
C ILE A 168 -18.65 8.84 -10.63
N LEU A 169 -17.97 9.03 -9.50
CA LEU A 169 -18.20 10.21 -8.65
C LEU A 169 -17.79 11.51 -9.33
N ALA A 170 -16.77 11.50 -10.18
CA ALA A 170 -16.33 12.67 -10.93
C ALA A 170 -17.34 13.15 -11.98
N ASP A 171 -18.26 12.28 -12.44
CA ASP A 171 -19.39 12.70 -13.30
C ASP A 171 -20.41 13.59 -12.57
N TYR A 172 -20.46 13.53 -11.24
CA TYR A 172 -21.44 14.24 -10.40
C TYR A 172 -20.82 15.28 -9.48
N LEU A 173 -19.54 15.13 -9.16
CA LEU A 173 -18.80 15.96 -8.20
C LEU A 173 -17.54 16.51 -8.86
N SER A 174 -17.03 17.64 -8.34
CA SER A 174 -15.70 18.09 -8.75
C SER A 174 -14.61 17.10 -8.31
N TYR A 175 -13.51 17.02 -9.07
CA TYR A 175 -12.38 16.17 -8.68
C TYR A 175 -11.87 16.45 -7.27
N GLN A 176 -11.87 17.72 -6.85
CA GLN A 176 -11.51 18.10 -5.47
C GLN A 176 -12.39 17.39 -4.43
N MET A 177 -13.71 17.38 -4.64
CA MET A 177 -14.64 16.67 -3.73
C MET A 177 -14.43 15.17 -3.76
N VAL A 178 -14.13 14.59 -4.93
CA VAL A 178 -13.83 13.15 -5.05
C VAL A 178 -12.59 12.79 -4.24
N TYR A 179 -11.49 13.56 -4.34
CA TYR A 179 -10.29 13.31 -3.54
C TYR A 179 -10.55 13.45 -2.04
N VAL A 180 -11.29 14.48 -1.61
CA VAL A 180 -11.68 14.65 -0.21
C VAL A 180 -12.53 13.46 0.28
N PHE A 181 -13.51 13.03 -0.53
CA PHE A 181 -14.31 11.85 -0.22
C PHE A 181 -13.45 10.59 -0.11
N MET A 182 -12.55 10.36 -1.07
CA MET A 182 -11.65 9.21 -1.04
C MET A 182 -10.65 9.24 0.13
N SER A 183 -10.24 10.42 0.58
CA SER A 183 -9.41 10.53 1.78
C SER A 183 -10.11 10.01 3.04
N SER A 184 -11.46 10.03 3.08
CA SER A 184 -12.23 9.50 4.20
C SER A 184 -12.05 8.00 4.40
N VAL A 185 -11.69 7.26 3.35
CA VAL A 185 -11.37 5.82 3.44
C VAL A 185 -10.16 5.58 4.35
N MET A 186 -9.23 6.52 4.45
CA MET A 186 -8.08 6.40 5.35
C MET A 186 -8.49 6.45 6.83
N PHE A 187 -9.60 7.11 7.19
CA PHE A 187 -10.15 7.05 8.55
C PHE A 187 -10.65 5.64 8.90
N TYR A 188 -11.23 4.93 7.92
CA TYR A 188 -11.52 3.50 8.10
C TYR A 188 -10.25 2.71 8.37
N GLY A 189 -9.16 3.00 7.65
CA GLY A 189 -7.86 2.41 7.89
C GLY A 189 -7.34 2.65 9.32
N LEU A 190 -7.43 3.89 9.81
CA LEU A 190 -7.09 4.24 11.20
C LEU A 190 -7.94 3.42 12.19
N PHE A 191 -9.25 3.34 11.98
CA PHE A 191 -10.15 2.54 12.82
C PHE A 191 -9.73 1.07 12.86
N ILE A 192 -9.44 0.46 11.72
CA ILE A 192 -8.95 -0.92 11.64
C ILE A 192 -7.61 -1.08 12.37
N THR A 193 -6.69 -0.12 12.24
CA THR A 193 -5.40 -0.14 12.93
C THR A 193 -5.56 -0.07 14.45
N PHE A 194 -6.58 0.62 14.97
CA PHE A 194 -6.86 0.65 16.41
C PHE A 194 -7.44 -0.67 16.92
N ILE A 195 -8.24 -1.39 16.11
CA ILE A 195 -8.80 -2.71 16.45
C ILE A 195 -7.76 -3.82 16.31
N ALA A 196 -6.79 -3.64 15.41
CA ALA A 196 -5.73 -4.59 15.15
C ALA A 196 -4.83 -4.73 16.38
N GLU A 197 -4.41 -5.97 16.66
CA GLU A 197 -3.46 -6.25 17.72
C GLU A 197 -2.03 -6.09 17.21
N GLU A 198 -1.11 -5.56 18.02
CA GLU A 198 0.30 -5.53 17.64
C GLU A 198 0.85 -6.97 17.58
N PRO A 199 1.60 -7.34 16.53
CA PRO A 199 2.19 -8.66 16.43
C PRO A 199 3.11 -8.97 17.61
N LYS A 200 2.95 -10.17 18.19
CA LYS A 200 3.74 -10.60 19.34
C LYS A 200 5.20 -10.95 18.99
N HIS A 201 5.44 -11.36 17.73
CA HIS A 201 6.77 -11.70 17.25
C HIS A 201 7.49 -10.43 16.79
N ASN A 202 8.31 -9.90 17.69
CA ASN A 202 9.07 -8.67 17.42
C ASN A 202 10.50 -9.04 17.03
N ASN A 203 10.71 -9.53 15.82
CA ASN A 203 12.03 -9.73 15.23
C ASN A 203 12.64 -8.39 14.80
N GLN A 204 12.80 -7.48 15.78
CA GLN A 204 13.41 -6.20 15.49
C GLN A 204 14.92 -6.39 15.22
N PRO A 205 15.43 -5.92 14.08
CA PRO A 205 16.86 -5.97 13.79
C PRO A 205 17.66 -5.21 14.87
N SER A 206 18.79 -5.78 15.28
CA SER A 206 19.65 -5.22 16.33
C SER A 206 20.26 -3.86 15.98
N SER A 207 20.34 -3.54 14.68
CA SER A 207 20.81 -2.24 14.17
C SER A 207 20.23 -1.94 12.80
N PHE A 208 20.26 -0.68 12.37
CA PHE A 208 19.87 -0.28 11.02
C PHE A 208 20.69 -1.00 9.94
N VAL A 209 21.99 -1.17 10.18
CA VAL A 209 22.88 -1.92 9.26
C VAL A 209 22.40 -3.37 9.15
N ALA A 210 22.06 -4.01 10.27
CA ALA A 210 21.50 -5.36 10.28
C ALA A 210 20.16 -5.44 9.53
N ALA A 211 19.30 -4.43 9.64
CA ALA A 211 18.04 -4.36 8.91
C ALA A 211 18.22 -4.33 7.38
N VAL A 212 19.32 -3.74 6.91
CA VAL A 212 19.65 -3.70 5.47
C VAL A 212 20.36 -4.97 5.02
N TYR A 213 21.40 -5.40 5.73
CA TYR A 213 22.29 -6.49 5.26
C TYR A 213 21.74 -7.90 5.51
N ASN A 214 21.07 -8.13 6.65
CA ASN A 214 20.64 -9.47 7.03
C ASN A 214 19.68 -10.12 6.01
N PRO A 215 18.68 -9.41 5.42
CA PRO A 215 17.81 -10.01 4.43
C PRO A 215 18.56 -10.46 3.17
N PHE A 216 19.58 -9.70 2.74
CA PHE A 216 20.41 -10.09 1.59
C PHE A 216 21.25 -11.30 1.91
N ILE A 217 21.94 -11.32 3.07
CA ILE A 217 22.74 -12.45 3.51
C ILE A 217 21.87 -13.69 3.65
N GLU A 218 20.71 -13.57 4.29
CA GLU A 218 19.78 -14.68 4.45
C GLU A 218 19.27 -15.21 3.12
N PHE A 219 18.90 -14.33 2.17
CA PHE A 219 18.44 -14.72 0.85
C PHE A 219 19.47 -15.55 0.09
N PHE A 220 20.75 -15.12 0.10
CA PHE A 220 21.82 -15.84 -0.59
C PHE A 220 22.27 -17.12 0.17
N ASN A 221 22.21 -17.13 1.49
CA ASN A 221 22.62 -18.28 2.30
C ASN A 221 21.51 -19.35 2.45
N ARG A 222 20.25 -19.03 2.12
CA ARG A 222 19.12 -19.97 2.23
C ARG A 222 19.23 -21.16 1.27
N HIS A 223 20.04 -21.03 0.22
CA HIS A 223 20.20 -22.06 -0.81
C HIS A 223 21.61 -22.63 -0.83
N VAL A 224 21.71 -23.94 -1.04
CA VAL A 224 22.99 -24.67 -1.09
C VAL A 224 23.88 -24.20 -2.27
N SER A 225 23.26 -23.62 -3.32
CA SER A 225 23.96 -23.13 -4.51
C SER A 225 23.60 -21.68 -4.79
N LEU A 226 24.61 -20.84 -5.05
CA LEU A 226 24.45 -19.43 -5.45
C LEU A 226 23.69 -19.25 -6.78
N SER A 227 23.62 -20.28 -7.62
CA SER A 227 22.86 -20.22 -8.88
C SER A 227 21.36 -20.03 -8.66
N ILE A 228 20.78 -20.60 -7.60
CA ILE A 228 19.34 -20.51 -7.33
C ILE A 228 18.91 -19.08 -6.99
N PRO A 229 19.51 -18.37 -6.00
CA PRO A 229 19.20 -16.97 -5.75
C PRO A 229 19.38 -16.06 -6.97
N VAL A 230 20.45 -16.28 -7.76
CA VAL A 230 20.70 -15.50 -8.98
C VAL A 230 19.62 -15.74 -10.03
N LEU A 231 19.18 -16.99 -10.24
CA LEU A 231 18.08 -17.32 -11.16
C LEU A 231 16.75 -16.72 -10.71
N ILE A 232 16.47 -16.71 -9.40
CA ILE A 232 15.27 -16.06 -8.83
C ILE A 232 15.31 -14.55 -9.10
N LEU A 233 16.44 -13.88 -8.88
CA LEU A 233 16.58 -12.46 -9.18
C LEU A 233 16.43 -12.16 -10.68
N LEU A 234 17.03 -12.98 -11.54
CA LEU A 234 16.89 -12.87 -12.99
C LEU A 234 15.43 -13.05 -13.42
N PHE A 235 14.74 -14.06 -12.87
CA PHE A 235 13.32 -14.27 -13.12
C PHE A 235 12.47 -13.07 -12.73
N ILE A 236 12.70 -12.50 -11.52
CA ILE A 236 12.00 -11.30 -11.05
C ILE A 236 12.26 -10.11 -11.97
N LEU A 237 13.49 -9.89 -12.38
CA LEU A 237 13.86 -8.82 -13.31
C LEU A 237 13.16 -8.98 -14.67
N LEU A 238 13.22 -10.16 -15.26
CA LEU A 238 12.58 -10.45 -16.56
C LEU A 238 11.05 -10.37 -16.50
N TYR A 239 10.46 -10.73 -15.35
CA TYR A 239 9.00 -10.64 -15.16
C TYR A 239 8.51 -9.18 -15.04
N LYS A 240 9.38 -8.27 -14.63
CA LYS A 240 9.05 -6.84 -14.43
C LYS A 240 9.31 -5.95 -15.66
N ILE A 241 10.02 -6.46 -16.66
CA ILE A 241 10.23 -5.81 -17.96
C ILE A 241 9.08 -6.12 -18.90
#